data_9fc1e36d29ef0125ec5576ac650112c8
#
_entry.id   9fc1e36d29ef0125ec5576ac650112c8
#
_cell.length_a   1.000
_cell.length_b   1.000
_cell.length_c   1.000
_cell.angle_alpha   90.00
_cell.angle_beta   90.00
_cell.angle_gamma   90.00
#
_symmetry.space_group_name_H-M   'P 1'
#
loop_
_entity.id
_entity.type
_entity.pdbx_description
1 polymer ?
#
loop_
_entity_poly.entity_id
_entity_poly.type
_entity_poly.pdbx_seq_one_letter_code
_entity_poly.pdbx_strand_id
1 'polypeptide(L)'
;MKYASERRSAGGQISRYGSRDYGGIMKYREQFFYIWKKIVVFLCSLLVLSVLVFTISRLTPTDPLRSYYGERVEKMSVEEKEATREKLGLNDPVPTQYFRWVQNALQGDFGVSYKYRQPVTQVIRGRIGNTVILGGIGFVITFAGALLLGLLCAAKENSVFDRVMCKVGTLSSCIPEFWLSLVFILLFSVIWRILPSSGAYSIGQEANLADRIRHLIMPMAVVILEHLWYYAYMIRNRLLEETRRDYVLLCKAKGMSRGQIMRRHCLRNIMPTYISLMAISVPHILGGTYIVETVFSYPGIGTLSYESARYGDYNMLMVLCLLTGAVVIFCNMVGQIMNERIDPRVRSERG
;
A
#
# COMPACT_ATOMS: atom_id res chain seq x y z
N MET A 1 41.65 44.89 -41.96
CA MET A 1 40.30 44.60 -41.40
C MET A 1 39.92 43.10 -41.38
N LYS A 2 40.81 42.15 -41.63
CA LYS A 2 40.52 40.71 -41.69
C LYS A 2 40.93 39.95 -40.42
N TYR A 3 41.70 40.50 -39.50
CA TYR A 3 42.18 39.85 -38.27
C TYR A 3 41.29 40.06 -37.03
N ALA A 4 40.23 40.88 -37.11
CA ALA A 4 39.32 41.14 -35.96
C ALA A 4 38.07 40.26 -35.95
N SER A 5 37.75 39.55 -37.04
CA SER A 5 36.56 38.69 -37.16
C SER A 5 36.78 37.25 -36.64
N GLU A 6 38.02 36.73 -36.68
CA GLU A 6 38.31 35.35 -36.24
C GLU A 6 38.41 35.19 -34.72
N ARG A 7 38.76 36.23 -33.95
CA ARG A 7 38.79 36.17 -32.49
C ARG A 7 37.39 36.17 -31.84
N ARG A 8 36.35 36.65 -32.55
CA ARG A 8 34.96 36.63 -32.01
C ARG A 8 34.25 35.29 -32.19
N SER A 9 34.66 34.45 -33.16
CA SER A 9 34.04 33.13 -33.38
C SER A 9 34.58 32.04 -32.44
N ALA A 10 35.87 32.13 -32.05
CA ALA A 10 36.49 31.16 -31.13
C ALA A 10 36.09 31.35 -29.66
N GLY A 11 35.85 32.60 -29.22
CA GLY A 11 35.37 32.89 -27.85
C GLY A 11 33.91 32.48 -27.58
N GLY A 12 33.08 32.42 -28.64
CA GLY A 12 31.66 32.05 -28.52
C GLY A 12 31.40 30.54 -28.47
N GLN A 13 32.32 29.71 -28.94
CA GLN A 13 32.16 28.24 -28.90
C GLN A 13 32.66 27.63 -27.59
N ILE A 14 33.68 28.19 -26.97
CA ILE A 14 34.22 27.70 -25.67
C ILE A 14 33.22 28.00 -24.53
N SER A 15 32.46 29.12 -24.59
CA SER A 15 31.45 29.48 -23.60
C SER A 15 30.18 28.58 -23.67
N ARG A 16 29.86 28.01 -24.84
CA ARG A 16 28.68 27.12 -24.98
C ARG A 16 28.90 25.66 -24.54
N TYR A 17 30.13 25.20 -24.53
CA TYR A 17 30.45 23.82 -24.06
C TYR A 17 30.53 23.72 -22.54
N GLY A 18 31.05 24.75 -21.85
CA GLY A 18 31.13 24.75 -20.38
C GLY A 18 29.79 24.91 -19.68
N SER A 19 28.80 25.61 -20.29
CA SER A 19 27.49 25.84 -19.66
C SER A 19 26.51 24.66 -19.74
N ARG A 20 26.71 23.73 -20.70
CA ARG A 20 25.84 22.53 -20.82
C ARG A 20 26.17 21.45 -19.79
N ASP A 21 27.45 21.25 -19.45
CA ASP A 21 27.88 20.24 -18.49
C ASP A 21 27.56 20.64 -17.03
N TYR A 22 27.74 21.93 -16.69
CA TYR A 22 27.41 22.41 -15.34
C TYR A 22 25.90 22.35 -15.03
N GLY A 23 25.05 22.60 -16.02
CA GLY A 23 23.59 22.46 -15.86
C GLY A 23 23.13 21.02 -15.64
N GLY A 24 23.81 20.07 -16.27
CA GLY A 24 23.56 18.62 -16.07
C GLY A 24 23.96 18.16 -14.66
N ILE A 25 25.18 18.49 -14.25
CA ILE A 25 25.71 18.08 -12.93
C ILE A 25 24.92 18.71 -11.78
N MET A 26 24.53 20.00 -11.88
CA MET A 26 23.67 20.63 -10.87
C MET A 26 22.30 19.95 -10.79
N LYS A 27 21.70 19.60 -11.92
CA LYS A 27 20.38 18.90 -11.95
C LYS A 27 20.46 17.49 -11.34
N TYR A 28 21.55 16.76 -11.57
CA TYR A 28 21.78 15.44 -10.93
C TYR A 28 22.00 15.58 -9.42
N ARG A 29 22.74 16.58 -8.97
CA ARG A 29 22.98 16.82 -7.54
C ARG A 29 21.70 17.21 -6.79
N GLU A 30 20.85 18.04 -7.37
CA GLU A 30 19.55 18.39 -6.80
C GLU A 30 18.61 17.19 -6.74
N GLN A 31 18.57 16.35 -7.79
CA GLN A 31 17.77 15.12 -7.79
C GLN A 31 18.26 14.11 -6.74
N PHE A 32 19.58 13.96 -6.61
CA PHE A 32 20.17 13.09 -5.59
C PHE A 32 19.81 13.57 -4.18
N PHE A 33 19.97 14.87 -3.90
CA PHE A 33 19.63 15.44 -2.60
C PHE A 33 18.15 15.34 -2.27
N TYR A 34 17.29 15.48 -3.28
CA TYR A 34 15.85 15.28 -3.13
C TYR A 34 15.50 13.84 -2.76
N ILE A 35 16.02 12.85 -3.49
CA ILE A 35 15.78 11.43 -3.19
C ILE A 35 16.34 11.08 -1.81
N TRP A 36 17.53 11.57 -1.48
CA TRP A 36 18.14 11.38 -0.17
C TRP A 36 17.25 11.92 0.96
N LYS A 37 16.71 13.12 0.82
CA LYS A 37 15.77 13.70 1.79
C LYS A 37 14.54 12.80 1.99
N LYS A 38 13.98 12.24 0.91
CA LYS A 38 12.84 11.30 1.00
C LYS A 38 13.21 10.00 1.72
N ILE A 39 14.40 9.45 1.46
CA ILE A 39 14.89 8.26 2.15
C ILE A 39 15.08 8.56 3.65
N VAL A 40 15.67 9.70 4.00
CA VAL A 40 15.82 10.09 5.41
C VAL A 40 14.46 10.23 6.09
N VAL A 41 13.49 10.89 5.46
CA VAL A 41 12.12 11.01 5.99
C VAL A 41 11.48 9.62 6.17
N PHE A 42 11.66 8.71 5.20
CA PHE A 42 11.17 7.34 5.29
C PHE A 42 11.77 6.61 6.50
N LEU A 43 13.10 6.65 6.66
CA LEU A 43 13.80 6.00 7.77
C LEU A 43 13.43 6.61 9.14
N CYS A 44 13.32 7.94 9.21
CA CYS A 44 12.86 8.61 10.43
C CYS A 44 11.42 8.20 10.78
N SER A 45 10.53 8.11 9.81
CA SER A 45 9.14 7.67 10.02
C SER A 45 9.07 6.22 10.51
N LEU A 46 9.91 5.32 9.95
CA LEU A 46 10.01 3.95 10.44
C LEU A 46 10.57 3.87 11.86
N LEU A 47 11.57 4.68 12.18
CA LEU A 47 12.12 4.75 13.51
C LEU A 47 11.07 5.21 14.53
N VAL A 48 10.35 6.29 14.24
CA VAL A 48 9.25 6.77 15.10
C VAL A 48 8.18 5.70 15.27
N LEU A 49 7.77 5.04 14.16
CA LEU A 49 6.81 3.95 14.20
C LEU A 49 7.31 2.79 15.08
N SER A 50 8.58 2.39 14.95
CA SER A 50 9.14 1.29 15.74
C SER A 50 9.17 1.61 17.23
N VAL A 51 9.55 2.85 17.61
CA VAL A 51 9.51 3.29 19.01
C VAL A 51 8.07 3.25 19.55
N LEU A 52 7.11 3.76 18.79
CA LEU A 52 5.70 3.78 19.19
C LEU A 52 5.15 2.36 19.38
N VAL A 53 5.33 1.49 18.39
CA VAL A 53 4.81 0.11 18.45
C VAL A 53 5.47 -0.68 19.58
N PHE A 54 6.79 -0.52 19.76
CA PHE A 54 7.51 -1.16 20.88
C PHE A 54 6.99 -0.66 22.23
N THR A 55 6.87 0.67 22.40
CA THR A 55 6.41 1.26 23.66
C THR A 55 4.99 0.82 23.99
N ILE A 56 4.07 0.85 23.00
CA ILE A 56 2.69 0.40 23.18
C ILE A 56 2.66 -1.08 23.58
N SER A 57 3.49 -1.94 22.95
CA SER A 57 3.57 -3.36 23.30
C SER A 57 4.03 -3.60 24.76
N ARG A 58 4.83 -2.69 25.31
CA ARG A 58 5.33 -2.76 26.72
C ARG A 58 4.38 -2.14 27.73
N LEU A 59 3.54 -1.18 27.29
CA LEU A 59 2.50 -0.56 28.15
C LEU A 59 1.24 -1.43 28.30
N THR A 60 1.12 -2.49 27.49
CA THR A 60 -0.01 -3.41 27.60
C THR A 60 -0.01 -4.10 28.96
N PRO A 61 -1.15 -4.19 29.66
CA PRO A 61 -1.21 -4.74 31.03
C PRO A 61 -0.99 -6.25 31.12
N THR A 62 -0.65 -6.89 30.03
CA THR A 62 -0.32 -8.32 29.95
C THR A 62 1.15 -8.55 30.30
N ASP A 63 1.44 -9.61 31.09
CA ASP A 63 2.79 -9.99 31.41
C ASP A 63 3.63 -10.21 30.12
N PRO A 64 4.75 -9.51 29.92
CA PRO A 64 5.62 -9.69 28.75
C PRO A 64 6.07 -11.15 28.53
N LEU A 65 6.14 -11.97 29.59
CA LEU A 65 6.42 -13.39 29.49
C LEU A 65 5.38 -14.15 28.65
N ARG A 66 4.14 -13.66 28.58
CA ARG A 66 3.11 -14.28 27.71
C ARG A 66 3.48 -14.28 26.24
N SER A 67 4.26 -13.29 25.78
CA SER A 67 4.76 -13.26 24.41
C SER A 67 5.75 -14.37 24.08
N TYR A 68 6.35 -14.99 25.11
CA TYR A 68 7.34 -16.06 24.97
C TYR A 68 6.78 -17.42 25.36
N TYR A 69 5.97 -17.50 26.42
CA TYR A 69 5.52 -18.76 27.04
C TYR A 69 4.00 -18.94 27.03
N GLY A 70 3.23 -17.90 26.67
CA GLY A 70 1.77 -17.90 26.62
C GLY A 70 1.11 -18.22 27.94
N GLU A 71 0.06 -19.03 27.94
CA GLU A 71 -0.69 -19.43 29.13
C GLU A 71 0.15 -20.27 30.12
N ARG A 72 1.31 -20.81 29.69
CA ARG A 72 2.22 -21.52 30.60
C ARG A 72 2.75 -20.61 31.68
N VAL A 73 2.81 -19.30 31.46
CA VAL A 73 3.22 -18.31 32.45
C VAL A 73 2.35 -18.40 33.71
N GLU A 74 1.07 -18.74 33.58
CA GLU A 74 0.17 -18.88 34.75
C GLU A 74 0.51 -20.09 35.64
N LYS A 75 1.19 -21.09 35.08
CA LYS A 75 1.63 -22.30 35.79
C LYS A 75 3.04 -22.23 36.32
N MET A 76 3.80 -21.16 36.00
CA MET A 76 5.17 -20.94 36.49
C MET A 76 5.12 -20.42 37.93
N SER A 77 6.09 -20.88 38.75
CA SER A 77 6.29 -20.31 40.08
C SER A 77 6.76 -18.85 40.02
N VAL A 78 6.68 -18.14 41.15
CA VAL A 78 7.13 -16.73 41.20
C VAL A 78 8.64 -16.65 40.92
N GLU A 79 9.41 -17.59 41.46
CA GLU A 79 10.86 -17.69 41.26
C GLU A 79 11.22 -17.99 39.81
N GLU A 80 10.50 -18.90 39.15
CA GLU A 80 10.69 -19.21 37.71
C GLU A 80 10.34 -18.03 36.80
N LYS A 81 9.29 -17.26 37.12
CA LYS A 81 8.94 -16.05 36.40
C LYS A 81 10.04 -15.00 36.49
N GLU A 82 10.54 -14.77 37.70
CA GLU A 82 11.58 -13.76 37.95
C GLU A 82 12.89 -14.13 37.25
N ALA A 83 13.36 -15.36 37.43
CA ALA A 83 14.56 -15.87 36.75
C ALA A 83 14.44 -15.79 35.22
N THR A 84 13.24 -16.04 34.69
CA THR A 84 12.98 -15.95 33.23
C THR A 84 12.94 -14.50 32.74
N ARG A 85 12.35 -13.57 33.52
CA ARG A 85 12.36 -12.15 33.23
C ARG A 85 13.79 -11.59 33.17
N GLU A 86 14.59 -11.95 34.16
CA GLU A 86 16.00 -11.56 34.22
C GLU A 86 16.78 -12.09 33.01
N LYS A 87 16.61 -13.37 32.69
CA LYS A 87 17.27 -14.02 31.54
C LYS A 87 16.86 -13.37 30.19
N LEU A 88 15.64 -12.93 30.04
CA LEU A 88 15.14 -12.27 28.85
C LEU A 88 15.39 -10.74 28.87
N GLY A 89 15.94 -10.20 29.95
CA GLY A 89 16.19 -8.77 30.14
C GLY A 89 14.90 -7.95 30.17
N LEU A 90 13.81 -8.53 30.65
CA LEU A 90 12.51 -7.85 30.76
C LEU A 90 12.45 -6.91 31.96
N ASN A 91 13.37 -7.06 32.92
CA ASN A 91 13.53 -6.17 34.07
C ASN A 91 14.38 -4.93 33.74
N ASP A 92 15.04 -4.91 32.58
CA ASP A 92 15.80 -3.75 32.13
C ASP A 92 14.87 -2.56 31.83
N PRO A 93 15.38 -1.32 31.89
CA PRO A 93 14.64 -0.13 31.46
C PRO A 93 14.14 -0.29 29.99
N VAL A 94 12.93 0.20 29.68
CA VAL A 94 12.32 0.09 28.36
C VAL A 94 13.25 0.56 27.22
N PRO A 95 14.01 1.67 27.34
CA PRO A 95 14.98 2.05 26.32
C PRO A 95 16.04 0.98 26.04
N THR A 96 16.58 0.34 27.09
CA THR A 96 17.59 -0.74 26.93
C THR A 96 17.00 -1.94 26.20
N GLN A 97 15.77 -2.33 26.55
CA GLN A 97 15.06 -3.40 25.85
C GLN A 97 14.84 -3.05 24.37
N TYR A 98 14.48 -1.80 24.07
CA TYR A 98 14.30 -1.32 22.69
C TYR A 98 15.60 -1.39 21.88
N PHE A 99 16.72 -0.89 22.42
CA PHE A 99 18.00 -0.95 21.72
C PHE A 99 18.44 -2.39 21.45
N ARG A 100 18.26 -3.29 22.41
CA ARG A 100 18.56 -4.73 22.22
C ARG A 100 17.66 -5.32 21.13
N TRP A 101 16.39 -5.00 21.15
CA TRP A 101 15.44 -5.46 20.12
C TRP A 101 15.84 -4.94 18.73
N VAL A 102 16.19 -3.66 18.59
CA VAL A 102 16.67 -3.09 17.32
C VAL A 102 17.95 -3.79 16.85
N GLN A 103 18.90 -4.05 17.75
CA GLN A 103 20.14 -4.74 17.40
C GLN A 103 19.88 -6.15 16.87
N ASN A 104 19.00 -6.90 17.51
CA ASN A 104 18.59 -8.24 17.05
C ASN A 104 17.82 -8.15 15.72
N ALA A 105 16.92 -7.20 15.58
CA ALA A 105 16.15 -6.98 14.35
C ALA A 105 17.04 -6.65 13.15
N LEU A 106 18.11 -5.87 13.34
CA LEU A 106 19.10 -5.58 12.29
C LEU A 106 19.89 -6.82 11.86
N GLN A 107 19.98 -7.85 12.71
CA GLN A 107 20.54 -9.15 12.38
C GLN A 107 19.51 -10.13 11.79
N GLY A 108 18.26 -9.68 11.63
CA GLY A 108 17.15 -10.50 11.11
C GLY A 108 16.46 -11.36 12.18
N ASP A 109 16.83 -11.21 13.44
CA ASP A 109 16.16 -11.88 14.56
C ASP A 109 15.10 -10.97 15.16
N PHE A 110 13.84 -11.27 14.83
CA PHE A 110 12.65 -10.60 15.36
C PHE A 110 12.00 -11.40 16.51
N GLY A 111 12.68 -12.41 17.02
CA GLY A 111 12.18 -13.29 18.06
C GLY A 111 11.33 -14.44 17.52
N VAL A 112 10.73 -15.17 18.46
CA VAL A 112 9.91 -16.36 18.21
C VAL A 112 8.45 -15.99 18.43
N SER A 113 7.58 -16.43 17.52
CA SER A 113 6.14 -16.37 17.71
C SER A 113 5.72 -17.34 18.79
N TYR A 114 5.01 -16.82 19.77
CA TYR A 114 4.43 -17.65 20.84
C TYR A 114 3.44 -18.70 20.30
N LYS A 115 2.54 -18.25 19.43
CA LYS A 115 1.47 -19.10 18.88
C LYS A 115 2.02 -20.22 17.99
N TYR A 116 2.94 -19.87 17.07
CA TYR A 116 3.45 -20.82 16.07
C TYR A 116 4.71 -21.56 16.52
N ARG A 117 5.38 -21.11 17.60
CA ARG A 117 6.66 -21.66 18.10
C ARG A 117 7.75 -21.73 17.05
N GLN A 118 7.75 -20.79 16.16
CA GLN A 118 8.69 -20.64 15.04
C GLN A 118 9.22 -19.21 15.00
N PRO A 119 10.39 -18.97 14.38
CA PRO A 119 10.87 -17.60 14.14
C PRO A 119 9.80 -16.76 13.41
N VAL A 120 9.59 -15.53 13.88
CA VAL A 120 8.61 -14.59 13.32
C VAL A 120 8.79 -14.44 11.80
N THR A 121 10.05 -14.31 11.35
CA THR A 121 10.40 -14.20 9.93
C THR A 121 9.94 -15.38 9.08
N GLN A 122 10.03 -16.60 9.61
CA GLN A 122 9.62 -17.81 8.90
C GLN A 122 8.11 -17.86 8.73
N VAL A 123 7.35 -17.53 9.79
CA VAL A 123 5.87 -17.50 9.73
C VAL A 123 5.40 -16.45 8.74
N ILE A 124 5.95 -15.23 8.79
CA ILE A 124 5.60 -14.14 7.87
C ILE A 124 5.92 -14.53 6.42
N ARG A 125 7.11 -15.10 6.16
CA ARG A 125 7.50 -15.54 4.82
C ARG A 125 6.52 -16.56 4.22
N GLY A 126 5.95 -17.44 5.05
CA GLY A 126 4.95 -18.43 4.61
C GLY A 126 3.58 -17.81 4.25
N ARG A 127 3.28 -16.58 4.72
CA ARG A 127 1.97 -15.94 4.58
C ARG A 127 1.94 -14.72 3.66
N ILE A 128 3.05 -13.99 3.55
CA ILE A 128 3.14 -12.73 2.80
C ILE A 128 2.75 -12.88 1.33
N GLY A 129 3.10 -14.01 0.70
CA GLY A 129 2.76 -14.28 -0.69
C GLY A 129 1.25 -14.26 -0.95
N ASN A 130 0.46 -14.79 -0.05
CA ASN A 130 -1.00 -14.81 -0.17
C ASN A 130 -1.60 -13.39 -0.11
N THR A 131 -1.17 -12.57 0.84
CA THR A 131 -1.61 -11.16 0.91
C THR A 131 -1.17 -10.34 -0.29
N VAL A 132 0.06 -10.54 -0.79
CA VAL A 132 0.54 -9.86 -2.00
C VAL A 132 -0.26 -10.26 -3.22
N ILE A 133 -0.64 -11.53 -3.36
CA ILE A 133 -1.49 -11.99 -4.46
C ILE A 133 -2.88 -11.36 -4.33
N LEU A 134 -3.53 -11.49 -3.17
CA LEU A 134 -4.88 -10.95 -2.96
C LEU A 134 -4.91 -9.43 -3.08
N GLY A 135 -4.09 -8.73 -2.31
CA GLY A 135 -4.07 -7.26 -2.27
C GLY A 135 -3.44 -6.65 -3.53
N GLY A 136 -2.32 -7.20 -4.01
CA GLY A 136 -1.60 -6.67 -5.17
C GLY A 136 -2.37 -6.84 -6.48
N ILE A 137 -2.88 -8.04 -6.76
CA ILE A 137 -3.70 -8.29 -7.96
C ILE A 137 -5.03 -7.53 -7.83
N GLY A 138 -5.67 -7.58 -6.66
CA GLY A 138 -6.88 -6.81 -6.37
C GLY A 138 -6.69 -5.31 -6.62
N PHE A 139 -5.58 -4.74 -6.14
CA PHE A 139 -5.21 -3.34 -6.39
C PHE A 139 -5.09 -3.02 -7.88
N VAL A 140 -4.36 -3.84 -8.64
CA VAL A 140 -4.16 -3.62 -10.08
C VAL A 140 -5.48 -3.69 -10.83
N ILE A 141 -6.31 -4.70 -10.56
CA ILE A 141 -7.61 -4.86 -11.23
C ILE A 141 -8.56 -3.71 -10.84
N THR A 142 -8.60 -3.33 -9.56
CA THR A 142 -9.43 -2.23 -9.08
C THR A 142 -9.08 -0.93 -9.78
N PHE A 143 -7.81 -0.53 -9.82
CA PHE A 143 -7.42 0.74 -10.40
C PHE A 143 -7.48 0.74 -11.93
N ALA A 144 -7.11 -0.34 -12.60
CA ALA A 144 -7.28 -0.48 -14.05
C ALA A 144 -8.78 -0.42 -14.45
N GLY A 145 -9.61 -1.16 -13.71
CA GLY A 145 -11.07 -1.13 -13.91
C GLY A 145 -11.69 0.24 -13.60
N ALA A 146 -11.30 0.87 -12.49
CA ALA A 146 -11.76 2.19 -12.09
C ALA A 146 -11.40 3.28 -13.12
N LEU A 147 -10.18 3.23 -13.67
CA LEU A 147 -9.78 4.14 -14.74
C LEU A 147 -10.61 3.95 -15.99
N LEU A 148 -10.82 2.70 -16.42
CA LEU A 148 -11.63 2.37 -17.59
C LEU A 148 -13.09 2.80 -17.40
N LEU A 149 -13.71 2.44 -16.28
CA LEU A 149 -15.10 2.78 -15.98
C LEU A 149 -15.28 4.29 -15.79
N GLY A 150 -14.39 4.96 -15.08
CA GLY A 150 -14.39 6.41 -14.91
C GLY A 150 -14.29 7.16 -16.25
N LEU A 151 -13.42 6.68 -17.15
CA LEU A 151 -13.27 7.22 -18.50
C LEU A 151 -14.54 7.02 -19.34
N LEU A 152 -15.14 5.83 -19.30
CA LEU A 152 -16.39 5.53 -20.03
C LEU A 152 -17.56 6.37 -19.52
N CYS A 153 -17.69 6.54 -18.20
CA CYS A 153 -18.72 7.39 -17.59
C CYS A 153 -18.53 8.86 -17.98
N ALA A 154 -17.31 9.39 -17.88
CA ALA A 154 -17.03 10.78 -18.26
C ALA A 154 -17.23 11.03 -19.77
N ALA A 155 -16.91 10.05 -20.62
CA ALA A 155 -17.15 10.14 -22.07
C ALA A 155 -18.65 10.15 -22.41
N LYS A 156 -19.47 9.43 -21.63
CA LYS A 156 -20.93 9.32 -21.79
C LYS A 156 -21.68 10.01 -20.65
N GLU A 157 -21.23 11.22 -20.27
CA GLU A 157 -21.83 12.02 -19.19
C GLU A 157 -23.36 12.11 -19.34
N ASN A 158 -24.08 11.96 -18.21
CA ASN A 158 -25.54 11.98 -18.11
C ASN A 158 -26.28 10.83 -18.84
N SER A 159 -25.58 9.85 -19.41
CA SER A 159 -26.21 8.63 -19.95
C SER A 159 -26.82 7.77 -18.83
N VAL A 160 -27.65 6.79 -19.19
CA VAL A 160 -28.19 5.82 -18.24
C VAL A 160 -27.05 5.05 -17.55
N PHE A 161 -26.03 4.67 -18.33
CA PHE A 161 -24.82 3.99 -17.79
C PHE A 161 -24.11 4.84 -16.73
N ASP A 162 -23.85 6.12 -17.02
CA ASP A 162 -23.21 7.04 -16.10
C ASP A 162 -24.02 7.22 -14.81
N ARG A 163 -25.34 7.39 -14.93
CA ARG A 163 -26.24 7.54 -13.76
C ARG A 163 -26.28 6.27 -12.88
N VAL A 164 -26.33 5.09 -13.49
CA VAL A 164 -26.30 3.81 -12.76
C VAL A 164 -24.98 3.65 -12.05
N MET A 165 -23.86 3.91 -12.73
CA MET A 165 -22.52 3.84 -12.17
C MET A 165 -22.32 4.78 -10.98
N CYS A 166 -22.81 6.02 -11.06
CA CYS A 166 -22.76 6.96 -9.94
C CYS A 166 -23.55 6.45 -8.72
N LYS A 167 -24.76 5.90 -8.95
CA LYS A 167 -25.58 5.33 -7.86
C LYS A 167 -24.91 4.11 -7.23
N VAL A 168 -24.39 3.19 -8.05
CA VAL A 168 -23.67 2.01 -7.56
C VAL A 168 -22.41 2.44 -6.78
N GLY A 169 -21.65 3.42 -7.28
CA GLY A 169 -20.47 3.94 -6.60
C GLY A 169 -20.77 4.55 -5.23
N THR A 170 -21.89 5.24 -5.10
CA THR A 170 -22.34 5.77 -3.80
C THR A 170 -22.83 4.65 -2.87
N LEU A 171 -23.57 3.68 -3.38
CA LEU A 171 -24.09 2.57 -2.57
C LEU A 171 -22.98 1.62 -2.12
N SER A 172 -22.00 1.32 -2.97
CA SER A 172 -20.91 0.40 -2.63
C SER A 172 -20.10 0.86 -1.44
N SER A 173 -19.88 2.18 -1.29
CA SER A 173 -19.16 2.74 -0.14
C SER A 173 -19.92 2.65 1.20
N CYS A 174 -21.20 2.26 1.17
CA CYS A 174 -22.01 2.05 2.37
C CYS A 174 -22.07 0.56 2.79
N ILE A 175 -21.58 -0.35 1.97
CA ILE A 175 -21.63 -1.80 2.25
C ILE A 175 -20.32 -2.22 2.93
N PRO A 176 -20.37 -2.73 4.19
CA PRO A 176 -19.15 -3.19 4.86
C PRO A 176 -18.56 -4.43 4.18
N GLU A 177 -17.23 -4.50 4.07
CA GLU A 177 -16.49 -5.61 3.44
C GLU A 177 -16.84 -6.98 4.03
N PHE A 178 -16.92 -7.05 5.37
CA PHE A 178 -17.24 -8.31 6.03
C PHE A 178 -18.65 -8.80 5.67
N TRP A 179 -19.62 -7.87 5.53
CA TRP A 179 -20.99 -8.22 5.15
C TRP A 179 -21.04 -8.75 3.71
N LEU A 180 -20.36 -8.07 2.79
CA LEU A 180 -20.24 -8.52 1.39
C LEU A 180 -19.58 -9.91 1.31
N SER A 181 -18.54 -10.14 2.11
CA SER A 181 -17.86 -11.44 2.22
C SER A 181 -18.82 -12.55 2.67
N LEU A 182 -19.64 -12.29 3.71
CA LEU A 182 -20.63 -13.25 4.21
C LEU A 182 -21.71 -13.53 3.17
N VAL A 183 -22.19 -12.50 2.46
CA VAL A 183 -23.16 -12.68 1.37
C VAL A 183 -22.59 -13.57 0.26
N PHE A 184 -21.32 -13.36 -0.11
CA PHE A 184 -20.64 -14.18 -1.11
C PHE A 184 -20.50 -15.62 -0.67
N ILE A 185 -20.09 -15.88 0.55
CA ILE A 185 -20.02 -17.24 1.12
C ILE A 185 -21.42 -17.88 1.07
N LEU A 186 -22.46 -17.17 1.54
CA LEU A 186 -23.82 -17.68 1.53
C LEU A 186 -24.30 -18.07 0.13
N LEU A 187 -24.13 -17.16 -0.84
CA LEU A 187 -24.63 -17.40 -2.21
C LEU A 187 -23.79 -18.46 -2.94
N PHE A 188 -22.48 -18.27 -3.00
CA PHE A 188 -21.62 -19.08 -3.90
C PHE A 188 -21.13 -20.38 -3.28
N SER A 189 -21.03 -20.45 -1.94
CA SER A 189 -20.53 -21.66 -1.28
C SER A 189 -21.66 -22.49 -0.64
N VAL A 190 -22.66 -21.85 -0.01
CA VAL A 190 -23.71 -22.57 0.70
C VAL A 190 -24.88 -22.91 -0.22
N ILE A 191 -25.45 -21.89 -0.93
CA ILE A 191 -26.65 -22.08 -1.76
C ILE A 191 -26.28 -22.73 -3.08
N TRP A 192 -25.38 -22.12 -3.87
CA TRP A 192 -25.03 -22.63 -5.20
C TRP A 192 -23.92 -23.70 -5.19
N ARG A 193 -23.12 -23.79 -4.14
CA ARG A 193 -22.06 -24.79 -3.94
C ARG A 193 -21.05 -24.87 -5.09
N ILE A 194 -20.72 -23.71 -5.69
CA ILE A 194 -19.80 -23.62 -6.84
C ILE A 194 -18.38 -23.22 -6.45
N LEU A 195 -18.21 -22.53 -5.31
CA LEU A 195 -16.91 -22.04 -4.85
C LEU A 195 -16.67 -22.46 -3.37
N PRO A 196 -15.42 -22.68 -2.99
CA PRO A 196 -15.05 -23.04 -1.62
C PRO A 196 -15.26 -21.86 -0.67
N SER A 197 -15.75 -22.12 0.56
CA SER A 197 -16.07 -21.09 1.54
C SER A 197 -14.87 -20.45 2.22
N SER A 198 -13.73 -21.16 2.31
CA SER A 198 -12.59 -20.72 3.14
C SER A 198 -11.27 -21.36 2.71
N GLY A 199 -10.16 -20.80 3.19
CA GLY A 199 -8.80 -21.30 2.94
C GLY A 199 -8.20 -20.81 1.63
N ALA A 200 -6.95 -21.17 1.38
CA ALA A 200 -6.23 -20.86 0.13
C ALA A 200 -6.18 -22.03 -0.85
N TYR A 201 -6.53 -23.22 -0.40
CA TYR A 201 -6.57 -24.48 -1.16
C TYR A 201 -7.30 -25.57 -0.35
N SER A 202 -7.74 -26.62 -1.03
CA SER A 202 -8.33 -27.80 -0.41
C SER A 202 -7.24 -28.69 0.18
N ILE A 203 -7.57 -29.47 1.22
CA ILE A 203 -6.62 -30.38 1.89
C ILE A 203 -6.01 -31.34 0.86
N GLY A 204 -4.68 -31.40 0.80
CA GLY A 204 -3.95 -32.25 -0.15
C GLY A 204 -3.84 -31.66 -1.57
N GLN A 205 -4.30 -30.43 -1.81
CA GLN A 205 -4.24 -29.75 -3.10
C GLN A 205 -3.34 -28.51 -3.09
N GLU A 206 -2.35 -28.46 -2.21
CA GLU A 206 -1.48 -27.29 -2.00
C GLU A 206 -0.74 -26.86 -3.27
N ALA A 207 -0.39 -27.81 -4.15
CA ALA A 207 0.30 -27.54 -5.41
C ALA A 207 -0.64 -27.33 -6.60
N ASN A 208 -1.96 -27.53 -6.43
CA ASN A 208 -2.93 -27.42 -7.50
C ASN A 208 -3.33 -25.96 -7.73
N LEU A 209 -2.82 -25.37 -8.83
CA LEU A 209 -3.10 -23.97 -9.17
C LEU A 209 -4.58 -23.71 -9.43
N ALA A 210 -5.30 -24.64 -10.05
CA ALA A 210 -6.73 -24.47 -10.34
C ALA A 210 -7.55 -24.41 -9.04
N ASP A 211 -7.22 -25.24 -8.06
CA ASP A 211 -7.85 -25.21 -6.74
C ASP A 211 -7.55 -23.90 -6.00
N ARG A 212 -6.30 -23.44 -6.02
CA ARG A 212 -5.91 -22.15 -5.44
C ARG A 212 -6.65 -20.96 -6.08
N ILE A 213 -6.81 -20.97 -7.40
CA ILE A 213 -7.59 -19.94 -8.11
C ILE A 213 -9.05 -19.96 -7.65
N ARG A 214 -9.67 -21.14 -7.51
CA ARG A 214 -11.07 -21.24 -7.03
C ARG A 214 -11.25 -20.64 -5.63
N HIS A 215 -10.29 -20.86 -4.72
CA HIS A 215 -10.30 -20.28 -3.38
C HIS A 215 -10.07 -18.76 -3.38
N LEU A 216 -9.38 -18.23 -4.40
CA LEU A 216 -9.08 -16.82 -4.53
C LEU A 216 -10.22 -15.99 -5.14
N ILE A 217 -11.14 -16.61 -5.92
CA ILE A 217 -12.20 -15.89 -6.66
C ILE A 217 -13.05 -15.02 -5.74
N MET A 218 -13.64 -15.60 -4.68
CA MET A 218 -14.53 -14.84 -3.80
C MET A 218 -13.79 -13.75 -3.01
N PRO A 219 -12.68 -14.03 -2.31
CA PRO A 219 -11.90 -12.99 -1.64
C PRO A 219 -11.49 -11.86 -2.58
N MET A 220 -11.00 -12.21 -3.77
CA MET A 220 -10.59 -11.23 -4.79
C MET A 220 -11.76 -10.38 -5.28
N ALA A 221 -12.91 -11.01 -5.54
CA ALA A 221 -14.10 -10.31 -6.00
C ALA A 221 -14.60 -9.30 -4.97
N VAL A 222 -14.58 -9.64 -3.67
CA VAL A 222 -14.97 -8.73 -2.59
C VAL A 222 -14.03 -7.52 -2.55
N VAL A 223 -12.71 -7.72 -2.52
CA VAL A 223 -11.71 -6.64 -2.50
C VAL A 223 -11.88 -5.71 -3.71
N ILE A 224 -12.12 -6.28 -4.90
CA ILE A 224 -12.31 -5.48 -6.12
C ILE A 224 -13.63 -4.71 -6.07
N LEU A 225 -14.74 -5.37 -5.79
CA LEU A 225 -16.08 -4.77 -5.88
C LEU A 225 -16.27 -3.64 -4.87
N GLU A 226 -15.73 -3.76 -3.69
CA GLU A 226 -15.81 -2.72 -2.67
C GLU A 226 -15.13 -1.43 -3.11
N HIS A 227 -13.94 -1.53 -3.70
CA HIS A 227 -13.13 -0.37 -4.03
C HIS A 227 -13.35 0.16 -5.46
N LEU A 228 -13.67 -0.73 -6.42
CA LEU A 228 -13.76 -0.41 -7.85
C LEU A 228 -14.72 0.75 -8.15
N TRP A 229 -15.93 0.67 -7.60
CA TRP A 229 -16.99 1.64 -7.90
C TRP A 229 -16.69 3.00 -7.31
N TYR A 230 -16.16 3.05 -6.12
CA TYR A 230 -15.76 4.28 -5.44
C TYR A 230 -14.67 5.01 -6.21
N TYR A 231 -13.58 4.31 -6.58
CA TYR A 231 -12.51 4.93 -7.34
C TYR A 231 -12.92 5.28 -8.77
N ALA A 232 -13.76 4.49 -9.41
CA ALA A 232 -14.33 4.83 -10.72
C ALA A 232 -15.12 6.14 -10.67
N TYR A 233 -15.94 6.34 -9.63
CA TYR A 233 -16.68 7.57 -9.39
C TYR A 233 -15.75 8.77 -9.17
N MET A 234 -14.70 8.62 -8.37
CA MET A 234 -13.74 9.70 -8.14
C MET A 234 -13.01 10.09 -9.43
N ILE A 235 -12.55 9.11 -10.21
CA ILE A 235 -11.85 9.33 -11.47
C ILE A 235 -12.79 10.01 -12.47
N ARG A 236 -14.05 9.56 -12.58
CA ARG A 236 -15.07 10.21 -13.41
C ARG A 236 -15.21 11.68 -13.06
N ASN A 237 -15.35 12.03 -11.80
CA ASN A 237 -15.54 13.42 -11.38
C ASN A 237 -14.31 14.29 -11.74
N ARG A 238 -13.10 13.79 -11.54
CA ARG A 238 -11.86 14.48 -11.95
C ARG A 238 -11.79 14.67 -13.47
N LEU A 239 -12.16 13.67 -14.25
CA LEU A 239 -12.23 13.79 -15.70
C LEU A 239 -13.24 14.84 -16.13
N LEU A 240 -14.42 14.89 -15.50
CA LEU A 240 -15.43 15.90 -15.81
C LEU A 240 -14.99 17.32 -15.46
N GLU A 241 -14.36 17.53 -14.32
CA GLU A 241 -13.75 18.81 -13.94
C GLU A 241 -12.76 19.26 -15.03
N GLU A 242 -11.92 18.34 -15.50
CA GLU A 242 -10.92 18.62 -16.53
C GLU A 242 -11.55 18.96 -17.89
N THR A 243 -12.68 18.33 -18.25
CA THR A 243 -13.39 18.65 -19.51
C THR A 243 -13.99 20.06 -19.54
N ARG A 244 -14.09 20.74 -18.41
CA ARG A 244 -14.64 22.11 -18.27
C ARG A 244 -13.56 23.19 -18.29
N ARG A 245 -12.27 22.81 -18.41
CA ARG A 245 -11.15 23.76 -18.47
C ARG A 245 -11.05 24.48 -19.82
N ASP A 246 -10.53 25.70 -19.82
CA ASP A 246 -10.43 26.58 -21.00
C ASP A 246 -9.67 25.94 -22.16
N TYR A 247 -8.63 25.16 -21.90
CA TYR A 247 -7.87 24.49 -22.98
C TYR A 247 -8.75 23.51 -23.78
N VAL A 248 -9.82 22.97 -23.18
CA VAL A 248 -10.77 22.08 -23.86
C VAL A 248 -11.56 22.85 -24.92
N LEU A 249 -11.92 24.12 -24.66
CA LEU A 249 -12.55 24.99 -25.65
C LEU A 249 -11.61 25.23 -26.84
N LEU A 250 -10.31 25.47 -26.58
CA LEU A 250 -9.30 25.61 -27.61
C LEU A 250 -9.16 24.33 -28.46
N CYS A 251 -9.17 23.15 -27.81
CA CYS A 251 -9.11 21.88 -28.52
C CYS A 251 -10.34 21.67 -29.42
N LYS A 252 -11.54 22.04 -28.95
CA LYS A 252 -12.76 22.01 -29.75
C LYS A 252 -12.71 22.98 -30.96
N ALA A 253 -12.21 24.20 -30.75
CA ALA A 253 -11.99 25.16 -31.81
C ALA A 253 -11.02 24.67 -32.90
N LYS A 254 -10.04 23.81 -32.53
CA LYS A 254 -9.15 23.12 -33.47
C LYS A 254 -9.76 21.88 -34.13
N GLY A 255 -11.06 21.61 -33.95
CA GLY A 255 -11.79 20.50 -34.60
C GLY A 255 -11.51 19.12 -33.93
N MET A 256 -10.97 19.05 -32.73
CA MET A 256 -10.73 17.78 -32.06
C MET A 256 -12.05 17.17 -31.56
N SER A 257 -12.25 15.86 -31.80
CA SER A 257 -13.39 15.14 -31.25
C SER A 257 -13.32 15.00 -29.73
N ARG A 258 -14.50 14.84 -29.07
CA ARG A 258 -14.59 14.66 -27.61
C ARG A 258 -13.71 13.51 -27.12
N GLY A 259 -13.66 12.38 -27.83
CA GLY A 259 -12.83 11.23 -27.49
C GLY A 259 -11.32 11.52 -27.61
N GLN A 260 -10.91 12.29 -28.62
CA GLN A 260 -9.51 12.71 -28.75
C GLN A 260 -9.07 13.64 -27.62
N ILE A 261 -9.91 14.62 -27.25
CA ILE A 261 -9.67 15.53 -26.13
C ILE A 261 -9.54 14.73 -24.83
N MET A 262 -10.47 13.82 -24.57
CA MET A 262 -10.49 12.98 -23.38
C MET A 262 -9.18 12.15 -23.25
N ARG A 263 -8.81 11.43 -24.31
CA ARG A 263 -7.63 10.51 -24.27
C ARG A 263 -6.30 11.25 -24.31
N ARG A 264 -6.15 12.32 -25.10
CA ARG A 264 -4.86 12.98 -25.30
C ARG A 264 -4.55 14.08 -24.29
N HIS A 265 -5.60 14.74 -23.76
CA HIS A 265 -5.44 15.89 -22.87
C HIS A 265 -5.98 15.62 -21.47
N CYS A 266 -7.28 15.37 -21.32
CA CYS A 266 -7.89 15.22 -19.99
C CYS A 266 -7.28 14.05 -19.20
N LEU A 267 -7.14 12.87 -19.81
CA LEU A 267 -6.54 11.69 -19.16
C LEU A 267 -5.12 11.98 -18.70
N ARG A 268 -4.30 12.63 -19.52
CA ARG A 268 -2.92 12.99 -19.17
C ARG A 268 -2.86 13.95 -17.98
N ASN A 269 -3.78 14.93 -17.95
CA ASN A 269 -3.79 15.95 -16.91
C ASN A 269 -4.29 15.42 -15.56
N ILE A 270 -5.15 14.37 -15.54
CA ILE A 270 -5.57 13.74 -14.28
C ILE A 270 -4.57 12.72 -13.75
N MET A 271 -3.54 12.32 -14.51
CA MET A 271 -2.59 11.27 -14.08
C MET A 271 -1.94 11.55 -12.73
N PRO A 272 -1.50 12.78 -12.39
CA PRO A 272 -0.99 13.07 -11.05
C PRO A 272 -2.01 12.76 -9.96
N THR A 273 -3.25 13.20 -10.14
CA THR A 273 -4.35 12.93 -9.20
C THR A 273 -4.65 11.43 -9.11
N TYR A 274 -4.65 10.72 -10.23
CA TYR A 274 -4.87 9.27 -10.28
C TYR A 274 -3.79 8.51 -9.48
N ILE A 275 -2.51 8.88 -9.65
CA ILE A 275 -1.39 8.29 -8.91
C ILE A 275 -1.48 8.62 -7.41
N SER A 276 -1.90 9.84 -7.06
CA SER A 276 -2.16 10.20 -5.65
C SER A 276 -3.25 9.34 -5.05
N LEU A 277 -4.35 9.11 -5.78
CA LEU A 277 -5.44 8.22 -5.35
C LEU A 277 -4.93 6.79 -5.13
N MET A 278 -4.12 6.27 -6.05
CA MET A 278 -3.48 4.95 -5.90
C MET A 278 -2.62 4.88 -4.62
N ALA A 279 -1.77 5.86 -4.38
CA ALA A 279 -0.91 5.88 -3.21
C ALA A 279 -1.69 5.96 -1.88
N ILE A 280 -2.72 6.81 -1.82
CA ILE A 280 -3.57 6.98 -0.63
C ILE A 280 -4.45 5.74 -0.40
N SER A 281 -4.79 4.98 -1.45
CA SER A 281 -5.63 3.79 -1.33
C SER A 281 -4.92 2.57 -0.76
N VAL A 282 -3.59 2.54 -0.77
CA VAL A 282 -2.82 1.38 -0.26
C VAL A 282 -3.21 1.00 1.18
N PRO A 283 -3.28 1.93 2.16
CA PRO A 283 -3.74 1.60 3.50
C PRO A 283 -5.16 1.04 3.54
N HIS A 284 -6.07 1.58 2.72
CA HIS A 284 -7.47 1.14 2.66
C HIS A 284 -7.56 -0.30 2.12
N ILE A 285 -6.89 -0.59 1.01
CA ILE A 285 -6.88 -1.94 0.42
C ILE A 285 -6.20 -2.95 1.34
N LEU A 286 -5.09 -2.57 2.00
CA LEU A 286 -4.45 -3.44 2.99
C LEU A 286 -5.36 -3.69 4.20
N GLY A 287 -6.13 -2.68 4.65
CA GLY A 287 -7.13 -2.83 5.70
C GLY A 287 -8.26 -3.77 5.29
N GLY A 288 -8.75 -3.63 4.06
CA GLY A 288 -9.79 -4.47 3.48
C GLY A 288 -9.34 -5.91 3.28
N THR A 289 -8.14 -6.13 2.74
CA THR A 289 -7.61 -7.50 2.64
C THR A 289 -7.53 -8.19 3.99
N TYR A 290 -7.23 -7.48 5.07
CA TYR A 290 -7.23 -7.99 6.44
C TYR A 290 -8.60 -8.58 6.85
N ILE A 291 -9.69 -7.82 6.62
CA ILE A 291 -11.05 -8.27 6.94
C ILE A 291 -11.43 -9.46 6.06
N VAL A 292 -11.19 -9.37 4.76
CA VAL A 292 -11.48 -10.42 3.78
C VAL A 292 -10.70 -11.70 4.09
N GLU A 293 -9.39 -11.60 4.37
CA GLU A 293 -8.57 -12.75 4.78
C GLU A 293 -9.14 -13.43 6.03
N THR A 294 -9.60 -12.63 7.01
CA THR A 294 -10.14 -13.17 8.25
C THR A 294 -11.46 -13.89 8.03
N VAL A 295 -12.40 -13.30 7.27
CA VAL A 295 -13.72 -13.89 7.01
C VAL A 295 -13.62 -15.17 6.19
N PHE A 296 -12.78 -15.16 5.13
CA PHE A 296 -12.54 -16.34 4.29
C PHE A 296 -11.51 -17.31 4.89
N SER A 297 -10.97 -17.04 6.08
CA SER A 297 -9.86 -17.81 6.66
C SER A 297 -8.71 -18.01 5.67
N TYR A 298 -8.48 -16.99 4.82
CA TYR A 298 -7.41 -16.99 3.83
C TYR A 298 -6.08 -16.71 4.53
N PRO A 299 -5.05 -17.57 4.41
CA PRO A 299 -3.87 -17.52 5.25
C PRO A 299 -2.89 -16.42 4.82
N GLY A 300 -3.19 -15.17 5.13
CA GLY A 300 -2.39 -13.99 4.84
C GLY A 300 -1.83 -13.28 6.07
N ILE A 301 -1.27 -12.09 5.85
CA ILE A 301 -0.70 -11.21 6.88
C ILE A 301 -1.80 -10.59 7.75
N GLY A 302 -2.98 -10.30 7.18
CA GLY A 302 -4.12 -9.76 7.91
C GLY A 302 -4.64 -10.75 8.94
N THR A 303 -4.92 -11.99 8.52
CA THR A 303 -5.31 -13.08 9.43
C THR A 303 -4.25 -13.31 10.52
N LEU A 304 -2.96 -13.26 10.14
CA LEU A 304 -1.86 -13.41 11.07
C LEU A 304 -1.83 -12.27 12.12
N SER A 305 -2.10 -11.03 11.70
CA SER A 305 -2.17 -9.87 12.61
C SER A 305 -3.32 -9.99 13.59
N TYR A 306 -4.51 -10.39 13.11
CA TYR A 306 -5.67 -10.65 13.97
C TYR A 306 -5.40 -11.71 15.01
N GLU A 307 -4.85 -12.85 14.58
CA GLU A 307 -4.52 -13.95 15.48
C GLU A 307 -3.48 -13.54 16.51
N SER A 308 -2.44 -12.80 16.09
CA SER A 308 -1.39 -12.31 16.97
C SER A 308 -1.92 -11.34 18.03
N ALA A 309 -2.82 -10.44 17.65
CA ALA A 309 -3.51 -9.55 18.59
C ALA A 309 -4.40 -10.33 19.57
N ARG A 310 -5.19 -11.27 19.05
CA ARG A 310 -6.13 -12.08 19.86
C ARG A 310 -5.43 -12.96 20.89
N TYR A 311 -4.27 -13.53 20.52
CA TYR A 311 -3.52 -14.44 21.38
C TYR A 311 -2.37 -13.76 22.16
N GLY A 312 -2.21 -12.46 22.03
CA GLY A 312 -1.13 -11.71 22.72
C GLY A 312 0.27 -12.06 22.23
N ASP A 313 0.42 -12.46 20.95
CA ASP A 313 1.72 -12.70 20.34
C ASP A 313 2.37 -11.36 19.92
N TYR A 314 2.89 -10.64 20.90
CA TYR A 314 3.40 -9.27 20.70
C TYR A 314 4.64 -9.23 19.80
N ASN A 315 5.51 -10.26 19.81
CA ASN A 315 6.65 -10.32 18.93
C ASN A 315 6.20 -10.32 17.46
N MET A 316 5.24 -11.17 17.13
CA MET A 316 4.64 -11.24 15.80
C MET A 316 3.89 -9.95 15.45
N LEU A 317 3.02 -9.47 16.35
CA LEU A 317 2.19 -8.29 16.11
C LEU A 317 3.03 -7.04 15.85
N MET A 318 4.12 -6.85 16.61
CA MET A 318 5.05 -5.74 16.45
C MET A 318 5.68 -5.71 15.04
N VAL A 319 6.16 -6.86 14.57
CA VAL A 319 6.78 -6.98 13.25
C VAL A 319 5.75 -6.77 12.14
N LEU A 320 4.53 -7.28 12.30
CA LEU A 320 3.44 -7.09 11.33
C LEU A 320 3.00 -5.61 11.24
N CYS A 321 2.90 -4.91 12.37
CA CYS A 321 2.63 -3.47 12.38
C CYS A 321 3.73 -2.67 11.67
N LEU A 322 5.01 -3.01 11.90
CA LEU A 322 6.12 -2.36 11.23
C LEU A 322 6.15 -2.66 9.73
N LEU A 323 5.91 -3.91 9.35
CA LEU A 323 5.84 -4.31 7.94
C LEU A 323 4.73 -3.55 7.20
N THR A 324 3.53 -3.53 7.76
CA THR A 324 2.39 -2.82 7.17
C THR A 324 2.67 -1.31 7.10
N GLY A 325 3.16 -0.72 8.18
CA GLY A 325 3.53 0.69 8.21
C GLY A 325 4.63 1.04 7.21
N ALA A 326 5.65 0.18 7.07
CA ALA A 326 6.72 0.35 6.09
C ALA A 326 6.17 0.35 4.65
N VAL A 327 5.27 -0.59 4.32
CA VAL A 327 4.62 -0.64 3.00
C VAL A 327 3.82 0.63 2.73
N VAL A 328 3.02 1.08 3.70
CA VAL A 328 2.20 2.31 3.57
C VAL A 328 3.08 3.54 3.34
N ILE A 329 4.12 3.74 4.18
CA ILE A 329 5.03 4.89 4.07
C ILE A 329 5.78 4.83 2.74
N PHE A 330 6.24 3.65 2.32
CA PHE A 330 6.94 3.44 1.05
C PHE A 330 6.05 3.77 -0.15
N CYS A 331 4.82 3.25 -0.20
CA CYS A 331 3.88 3.53 -1.29
C CYS A 331 3.52 5.01 -1.39
N ASN A 332 3.31 5.68 -0.25
CA ASN A 332 3.09 7.13 -0.22
C ASN A 332 4.31 7.91 -0.73
N MET A 333 5.52 7.51 -0.35
CA MET A 333 6.76 8.12 -0.84
C MET A 333 6.90 7.95 -2.35
N VAL A 334 6.66 6.75 -2.87
CA VAL A 334 6.69 6.48 -4.33
C VAL A 334 5.64 7.30 -5.06
N GLY A 335 4.41 7.36 -4.54
CA GLY A 335 3.33 8.18 -5.10
C GLY A 335 3.70 9.65 -5.21
N GLN A 336 4.32 10.22 -4.15
CA GLN A 336 4.80 11.60 -4.17
C GLN A 336 5.91 11.82 -5.23
N ILE A 337 6.90 10.93 -5.31
CA ILE A 337 7.98 11.02 -6.30
C ILE A 337 7.42 10.94 -7.73
N MET A 338 6.46 10.05 -7.97
CA MET A 338 5.83 9.92 -9.28
C MET A 338 5.04 11.17 -9.66
N ASN A 339 4.27 11.74 -8.73
CA ASN A 339 3.50 12.98 -8.96
C ASN A 339 4.41 14.16 -9.34
N GLU A 340 5.49 14.35 -8.59
CA GLU A 340 6.44 15.44 -8.87
C GLU A 340 7.21 15.27 -10.19
N ARG A 341 7.34 14.02 -10.70
CA ARG A 341 7.90 13.77 -12.03
C ARG A 341 6.90 14.03 -13.16
N ILE A 342 5.61 13.78 -12.90
CA ILE A 342 4.56 13.94 -13.92
C ILE A 342 4.12 15.39 -14.01
N ASP A 343 4.00 16.08 -12.87
CA ASP A 343 3.64 17.50 -12.81
C ASP A 343 4.72 18.31 -12.04
N PRO A 344 5.67 18.93 -12.74
CA PRO A 344 6.70 19.75 -12.11
C PRO A 344 6.17 20.97 -11.33
N ARG A 345 4.92 21.40 -11.56
CA ARG A 345 4.31 22.56 -10.86
C ARG A 345 4.10 22.28 -9.38
N VAL A 346 3.81 21.04 -9.03
CA VAL A 346 3.68 20.60 -7.64
C VAL A 346 4.97 20.79 -6.83
N ARG A 347 6.12 20.79 -7.52
CA ARG A 347 7.45 21.05 -6.92
C ARG A 347 7.66 22.53 -6.55
N SER A 348 7.12 23.46 -7.34
CA SER A 348 7.32 24.91 -7.15
C SER A 348 6.46 25.51 -6.04
N GLU A 349 5.38 24.85 -5.61
CA GLU A 349 4.50 25.31 -4.52
C GLU A 349 5.02 24.90 -3.11
N ARG A 350 6.05 24.07 -3.02
CA ARG A 350 6.61 23.57 -1.75
C ARG A 350 8.04 24.07 -1.45
N GLY A 351 8.62 24.84 -2.31
CA GLY A 351 9.91 25.54 -2.10
C GLY A 351 9.66 26.99 -1.79
#